data_4d960fc054d5e7166cf8f1ce77465d4b
#
_entry.id   4d960fc054d5e7166cf8f1ce77465d4b
#
_cell.length_a   1.000
_cell.length_b   1.000
_cell.length_c   1.000
_cell.angle_alpha   90.00
_cell.angle_beta   90.00
_cell.angle_gamma   90.00
#
_symmetry.space_group_name_H-M   'P 1'
#
loop_
_entity.id
_entity.type
_entity.pdbx_description
1 polymer ?
#
loop_
_entity_poly.entity_id
_entity_poly.type
_entity_poly.pdbx_seq_one_letter_code
_entity_poly.pdbx_strand_id
1 'polypeptide(L)'
;MGFILGLDVSTKTIGVSLFEDKGESGKLLELTHVTPKIKPKPENSLELLMKKVETFEKEFLHKYSDFEISKVFIEEPLLRSNNVNTVGTLLRFNGMICRAVYDVLNIVPEFVSSYDARKYAFPELMAKRTKKKDGSPLTENAIAKNKEVLFGDYPFDIDKKMVIWEKVSDREPQIVWLYDKNMKLKKENFDMTDSYAVVLGGMQKLGLWKTEPVTA
;
A
#
# COMPACT_ATOMS: atom_id res chain seq x y z
N MET A 1 11.25 -12.72 -17.48
CA MET A 1 10.99 -12.47 -16.06
C MET A 1 10.88 -10.97 -15.91
N GLY A 2 9.78 -10.46 -15.41
CA GLY A 2 9.55 -9.02 -15.27
C GLY A 2 9.59 -8.56 -13.84
N PHE A 3 9.46 -7.25 -13.65
CA PHE A 3 9.37 -6.66 -12.32
C PHE A 3 7.98 -6.04 -12.14
N ILE A 4 7.54 -5.94 -10.88
CA ILE A 4 6.24 -5.39 -10.51
C ILE A 4 6.47 -4.29 -9.49
N LEU A 5 5.91 -3.12 -9.75
CA LEU A 5 6.03 -1.95 -8.90
C LEU A 5 4.72 -1.70 -8.17
N GLY A 6 4.80 -1.46 -6.86
CA GLY A 6 3.68 -1.05 -6.01
C GLY A 6 3.86 0.34 -5.46
N LEU A 7 2.80 1.12 -5.47
CA LEU A 7 2.79 2.50 -4.97
C LEU A 7 1.60 2.72 -4.03
N ASP A 8 1.87 3.25 -2.83
CA ASP A 8 0.87 3.91 -1.98
C ASP A 8 1.08 5.42 -2.06
N VAL A 9 0.17 6.12 -2.73
CA VAL A 9 0.33 7.53 -3.10
C VAL A 9 -0.42 8.43 -2.15
N SER A 10 0.30 9.11 -1.27
CA SER A 10 -0.20 10.23 -0.49
C SER A 10 0.44 11.55 -0.92
N THR A 11 -0.18 12.69 -0.60
CA THR A 11 0.38 14.02 -0.94
C THR A 11 1.66 14.37 -0.15
N LYS A 12 2.05 13.56 0.82
CA LYS A 12 3.27 13.77 1.63
C LYS A 12 4.35 12.77 1.30
N THR A 13 3.98 11.52 1.19
CA THR A 13 4.88 10.39 1.03
C THR A 13 4.31 9.44 0.00
N ILE A 14 5.16 8.84 -0.79
CA ILE A 14 4.82 7.75 -1.71
C ILE A 14 5.55 6.53 -1.21
N GLY A 15 4.82 5.53 -0.71
CA GLY A 15 5.36 4.22 -0.38
C GLY A 15 5.63 3.45 -1.67
N VAL A 16 6.70 2.69 -1.70
CA VAL A 16 7.17 2.00 -2.90
C VAL A 16 7.66 0.61 -2.57
N SER A 17 7.21 -0.36 -3.36
CA SER A 17 7.70 -1.74 -3.34
C SER A 17 8.04 -2.21 -4.74
N LEU A 18 9.19 -2.85 -4.91
CA LEU A 18 9.61 -3.50 -6.16
C LEU A 18 9.76 -4.99 -5.93
N PHE A 19 9.08 -5.77 -6.76
CA PHE A 19 9.15 -7.23 -6.74
C PHE A 19 9.71 -7.75 -8.07
N GLU A 20 10.51 -8.81 -7.98
CA GLU A 20 10.84 -9.66 -9.10
C GLU A 20 9.73 -10.72 -9.26
N ASP A 21 9.15 -10.82 -10.45
CA ASP A 21 8.14 -11.83 -10.76
C ASP A 21 8.80 -13.20 -10.96
N LYS A 22 8.44 -14.17 -10.13
CA LYS A 22 8.90 -15.55 -10.20
C LYS A 22 7.86 -16.50 -10.81
N GLY A 23 6.85 -15.96 -11.48
CA GLY A 23 5.74 -16.69 -12.09
C GLY A 23 4.56 -16.87 -11.14
N GLU A 24 4.62 -17.78 -10.20
CA GLU A 24 3.51 -18.01 -9.24
C GLU A 24 3.69 -17.27 -7.90
N SER A 25 4.79 -16.56 -7.72
CA SER A 25 5.13 -15.76 -6.53
C SER A 25 6.00 -14.57 -6.90
N GLY A 26 6.23 -13.68 -5.95
CA GLY A 26 7.14 -12.55 -6.09
C GLY A 26 8.25 -12.57 -5.05
N LYS A 27 9.43 -12.09 -5.42
CA LYS A 27 10.51 -11.82 -4.48
C LYS A 27 10.64 -10.32 -4.29
N LEU A 28 10.47 -9.83 -3.06
CA LEU A 28 10.71 -8.43 -2.73
C LEU A 28 12.18 -8.08 -2.95
N LEU A 29 12.44 -7.05 -3.75
CA LEU A 29 13.77 -6.51 -4.00
C LEU A 29 14.02 -5.20 -3.27
N GLU A 30 12.99 -4.34 -3.22
CA GLU A 30 13.09 -3.05 -2.57
C GLU A 30 11.75 -2.69 -1.90
N LEU A 31 11.83 -2.19 -0.67
CA LEU A 31 10.71 -1.61 0.05
C LEU A 31 11.18 -0.27 0.63
N THR A 32 10.66 0.82 0.12
CA THR A 32 11.14 2.16 0.43
C THR A 32 10.01 3.20 0.36
N HIS A 33 10.37 4.46 0.51
CA HIS A 33 9.45 5.58 0.34
C HIS A 33 10.14 6.78 -0.29
N VAL A 34 9.34 7.63 -0.93
CA VAL A 34 9.77 8.93 -1.45
C VAL A 34 8.97 10.02 -0.76
N THR A 35 9.67 11.00 -0.18
CA THR A 35 9.04 12.18 0.44
C THR A 35 9.50 13.44 -0.30
N PRO A 36 8.84 13.85 -1.40
CA PRO A 36 9.27 14.98 -2.21
C PRO A 36 9.25 16.28 -1.39
N LYS A 37 10.43 16.86 -1.17
CA LYS A 37 10.61 18.11 -0.41
C LYS A 37 10.86 19.26 -1.36
N ILE A 38 9.87 20.12 -1.56
CA ILE A 38 9.97 21.29 -2.45
C ILE A 38 10.36 22.52 -1.65
N LYS A 39 11.50 23.12 -2.01
CA LYS A 39 12.00 24.35 -1.40
C LYS A 39 12.53 25.31 -2.48
N PRO A 40 12.13 26.61 -2.49
CA PRO A 40 11.07 27.18 -1.65
C PRO A 40 9.70 26.55 -2.01
N LYS A 41 8.78 26.56 -1.04
CA LYS A 41 7.42 26.04 -1.27
C LYS A 41 6.64 27.01 -2.15
N PRO A 42 6.07 26.58 -3.29
CA PRO A 42 5.23 27.43 -4.12
C PRO A 42 3.98 27.91 -3.37
N GLU A 43 3.50 29.11 -3.69
CA GLU A 43 2.23 29.63 -3.19
C GLU A 43 1.04 28.87 -3.78
N ASN A 44 1.14 28.54 -5.08
CA ASN A 44 0.11 27.77 -5.77
C ASN A 44 0.18 26.30 -5.39
N SER A 45 -0.94 25.77 -4.84
CA SER A 45 -1.02 24.39 -4.39
C SER A 45 -0.91 23.37 -5.55
N LEU A 46 -1.39 23.71 -6.75
CA LEU A 46 -1.27 22.85 -7.93
C LEU A 46 0.19 22.79 -8.41
N GLU A 47 0.88 23.92 -8.46
CA GLU A 47 2.31 23.97 -8.76
C GLU A 47 3.13 23.13 -7.78
N LEU A 48 2.77 23.15 -6.48
CA LEU A 48 3.41 22.31 -5.48
C LEU A 48 3.24 20.83 -5.80
N LEU A 49 2.05 20.39 -6.23
CA LEU A 49 1.82 18.98 -6.61
C LEU A 49 2.63 18.63 -7.86
N MET A 50 2.64 19.48 -8.88
CA MET A 50 3.43 19.26 -10.10
C MET A 50 4.91 19.10 -9.79
N LYS A 51 5.51 20.00 -9.00
CA LYS A 51 6.91 19.89 -8.57
C LYS A 51 7.21 18.62 -7.76
N LYS A 52 6.25 18.13 -6.97
CA LYS A 52 6.41 16.84 -6.28
C LYS A 52 6.42 15.68 -7.23
N VAL A 53 5.58 15.69 -8.27
CA VAL A 53 5.59 14.68 -9.33
C VAL A 53 6.91 14.70 -10.07
N GLU A 54 7.39 15.86 -10.51
CA GLU A 54 8.69 16.00 -11.16
C GLU A 54 9.84 15.46 -10.30
N THR A 55 9.78 15.70 -8.98
CA THR A 55 10.77 15.14 -8.05
C THR A 55 10.68 13.63 -7.98
N PHE A 56 9.47 13.08 -7.90
CA PHE A 56 9.24 11.63 -7.90
C PHE A 56 9.72 10.98 -9.20
N GLU A 57 9.44 11.59 -10.36
CA GLU A 57 9.95 11.13 -11.64
C GLU A 57 11.47 11.07 -11.66
N LYS A 58 12.13 12.19 -11.35
CA LYS A 58 13.59 12.33 -11.46
C LYS A 58 14.35 11.49 -10.44
N GLU A 59 13.92 11.50 -9.19
CA GLU A 59 14.65 10.85 -8.09
C GLU A 59 14.29 9.37 -7.96
N PHE A 60 13.16 8.96 -8.55
CA PHE A 60 12.65 7.62 -8.33
C PHE A 60 12.28 6.87 -9.63
N LEU A 61 11.29 7.32 -10.42
CA LEU A 61 10.81 6.54 -11.55
C LEU A 61 11.90 6.26 -12.59
N HIS A 62 12.76 7.22 -12.88
CA HIS A 62 13.86 7.02 -13.81
C HIS A 62 14.88 5.96 -13.37
N LYS A 63 14.96 5.67 -12.06
CA LYS A 63 15.78 4.56 -11.55
C LYS A 63 15.30 3.21 -12.07
N TYR A 64 14.01 3.09 -12.39
CA TYR A 64 13.39 1.85 -12.84
C TYR A 64 13.12 1.81 -14.35
N SER A 65 13.47 2.85 -15.10
CA SER A 65 13.29 2.87 -16.57
C SER A 65 14.04 1.75 -17.28
N ASP A 66 15.17 1.30 -16.70
CA ASP A 66 15.98 0.22 -17.25
C ASP A 66 15.53 -1.19 -16.79
N PHE A 67 14.53 -1.25 -15.88
CA PHE A 67 13.93 -2.50 -15.46
C PHE A 67 12.79 -2.88 -16.41
N GLU A 68 12.66 -4.17 -16.72
CA GLU A 68 11.52 -4.69 -17.44
C GLU A 68 10.28 -4.74 -16.52
N ILE A 69 9.76 -3.55 -16.16
CA ILE A 69 8.54 -3.45 -15.36
C ILE A 69 7.38 -3.99 -16.20
N SER A 70 6.69 -5.00 -15.73
CA SER A 70 5.54 -5.62 -16.42
C SER A 70 4.21 -5.10 -15.92
N LYS A 71 4.13 -4.68 -14.65
CA LYS A 71 2.93 -4.13 -14.01
C LYS A 71 3.26 -3.07 -12.97
N VAL A 72 2.35 -2.12 -12.83
CA VAL A 72 2.37 -1.13 -11.73
C VAL A 72 1.01 -1.15 -11.05
N PHE A 73 1.01 -1.39 -9.74
CA PHE A 73 -0.19 -1.29 -8.91
C PHE A 73 -0.12 -0.03 -8.04
N ILE A 74 -1.25 0.67 -7.91
CA ILE A 74 -1.39 1.85 -7.04
C ILE A 74 -2.53 1.60 -6.08
N GLU A 75 -2.36 1.93 -4.78
CA GLU A 75 -3.48 1.90 -3.85
C GLU A 75 -4.54 2.91 -4.30
N GLU A 76 -5.79 2.45 -4.41
CA GLU A 76 -6.91 3.31 -4.79
C GLU A 76 -7.13 4.38 -3.72
N PRO A 77 -7.13 5.68 -4.11
CA PRO A 77 -7.32 6.75 -3.15
C PRO A 77 -8.69 6.68 -2.48
N LEU A 78 -8.72 6.83 -1.15
CA LEU A 78 -9.95 6.80 -0.38
C LEU A 78 -10.84 8.00 -0.75
N LEU A 79 -12.01 7.73 -1.31
CA LEU A 79 -13.00 8.74 -1.70
C LEU A 79 -13.84 9.25 -0.52
N ARG A 80 -13.74 8.59 0.64
CA ARG A 80 -14.52 8.92 1.85
C ARG A 80 -13.67 9.72 2.83
N SER A 81 -13.77 11.03 2.77
CA SER A 81 -13.25 11.94 3.76
C SER A 81 -14.28 13.03 4.02
N ASN A 82 -14.37 13.51 5.25
CA ASN A 82 -15.20 14.67 5.62
C ASN A 82 -14.68 15.99 5.00
N ASN A 83 -13.49 15.96 4.36
CA ASN A 83 -12.89 17.12 3.71
C ASN A 83 -12.75 16.89 2.20
N VAL A 84 -13.70 17.42 1.44
CA VAL A 84 -13.74 17.33 -0.03
C VAL A 84 -12.47 17.90 -0.68
N ASN A 85 -11.88 18.96 -0.12
CA ASN A 85 -10.65 19.56 -0.65
C ASN A 85 -9.46 18.59 -0.53
N THR A 86 -9.39 17.84 0.57
CA THR A 86 -8.35 16.81 0.75
C THR A 86 -8.50 15.70 -0.27
N VAL A 87 -9.73 15.20 -0.47
CA VAL A 87 -10.03 14.18 -1.49
C VAL A 87 -9.68 14.70 -2.88
N GLY A 88 -10.14 15.89 -3.25
CA GLY A 88 -9.83 16.50 -4.55
C GLY A 88 -8.33 16.68 -4.80
N THR A 89 -7.58 17.08 -3.78
CA THR A 89 -6.12 17.20 -3.88
C THR A 89 -5.45 15.85 -4.07
N LEU A 90 -5.88 14.82 -3.33
CA LEU A 90 -5.35 13.47 -3.43
C LEU A 90 -5.63 12.85 -4.81
N LEU A 91 -6.85 13.01 -5.33
CA LEU A 91 -7.22 12.52 -6.66
C LEU A 91 -6.39 13.18 -7.77
N ARG A 92 -6.20 14.51 -7.71
CA ARG A 92 -5.34 15.23 -8.67
C ARG A 92 -3.91 14.69 -8.62
N PHE A 93 -3.36 14.52 -7.42
CA PHE A 93 -2.01 14.04 -7.24
C PHE A 93 -1.85 12.60 -7.77
N ASN A 94 -2.79 11.71 -7.44
CA ASN A 94 -2.80 10.35 -7.99
C ASN A 94 -2.87 10.33 -9.52
N GLY A 95 -3.73 11.16 -10.13
CA GLY A 95 -3.81 11.28 -11.60
C GLY A 95 -2.49 11.73 -12.23
N MET A 96 -1.78 12.69 -11.60
CA MET A 96 -0.47 13.12 -12.05
C MET A 96 0.59 12.01 -11.91
N ILE A 97 0.58 11.25 -10.81
CA ILE A 97 1.48 10.10 -10.62
C ILE A 97 1.20 9.01 -11.66
N CYS A 98 -0.08 8.69 -11.94
CA CYS A 98 -0.43 7.75 -13.02
C CYS A 98 0.12 8.21 -14.36
N ARG A 99 0.02 9.51 -14.66
CA ARG A 99 0.58 10.08 -15.90
C ARG A 99 2.10 9.94 -15.94
N ALA A 100 2.79 10.27 -14.84
CA ALA A 100 4.23 10.12 -14.72
C ALA A 100 4.69 8.67 -14.91
N VAL A 101 4.01 7.72 -14.29
CA VAL A 101 4.27 6.28 -14.48
C VAL A 101 4.14 5.90 -15.95
N TYR A 102 3.06 6.33 -16.60
CA TYR A 102 2.85 6.04 -18.02
C TYR A 102 3.94 6.67 -18.91
N ASP A 103 4.31 7.92 -18.67
CA ASP A 103 5.30 8.63 -19.48
C ASP A 103 6.72 8.03 -19.35
N VAL A 104 7.09 7.58 -18.15
CA VAL A 104 8.45 7.05 -17.89
C VAL A 104 8.55 5.56 -18.18
N LEU A 105 7.55 4.76 -17.77
CA LEU A 105 7.60 3.30 -17.85
C LEU A 105 6.77 2.72 -19.01
N ASN A 106 5.97 3.54 -19.68
CA ASN A 106 5.03 3.14 -20.73
C ASN A 106 4.01 2.06 -20.27
N ILE A 107 3.60 2.14 -19.00
CA ILE A 107 2.67 1.21 -18.35
C ILE A 107 1.48 1.99 -17.80
N VAL A 108 0.27 1.53 -18.09
CA VAL A 108 -0.95 2.02 -17.45
C VAL A 108 -1.06 1.34 -16.08
N PRO A 109 -0.99 2.09 -14.95
CA PRO A 109 -1.09 1.47 -13.64
C PRO A 109 -2.51 0.96 -13.35
N GLU A 110 -2.58 -0.11 -12.57
CA GLU A 110 -3.84 -0.69 -12.10
C GLU A 110 -4.11 -0.26 -10.64
N PHE A 111 -5.35 0.14 -10.35
CA PHE A 111 -5.75 0.48 -8.99
C PHE A 111 -6.21 -0.75 -8.21
N VAL A 112 -5.76 -0.83 -6.96
CA VAL A 112 -6.17 -1.87 -6.01
C VAL A 112 -6.71 -1.19 -4.76
N SER A 113 -7.95 -1.52 -4.36
CA SER A 113 -8.51 -0.97 -3.13
C SER A 113 -7.72 -1.45 -1.91
N SER A 114 -7.60 -0.62 -0.87
CA SER A 114 -6.90 -1.03 0.36
C SER A 114 -7.53 -2.26 1.03
N TYR A 115 -8.84 -2.46 0.82
CA TYR A 115 -9.53 -3.68 1.28
C TYR A 115 -9.06 -4.91 0.51
N ASP A 116 -9.04 -4.86 -0.82
CA ASP A 116 -8.61 -5.99 -1.64
C ASP A 116 -7.11 -6.26 -1.45
N ALA A 117 -6.28 -5.21 -1.43
CA ALA A 117 -4.85 -5.34 -1.16
C ALA A 117 -4.59 -6.16 0.11
N ARG A 118 -5.23 -5.79 1.22
CA ARG A 118 -5.05 -6.47 2.51
C ARG A 118 -5.72 -7.85 2.55
N LYS A 119 -6.91 -8.00 1.97
CA LYS A 119 -7.64 -9.27 1.92
C LYS A 119 -6.85 -10.37 1.21
N TYR A 120 -6.27 -10.03 0.08
CA TYR A 120 -5.54 -11.01 -0.72
C TYR A 120 -4.09 -11.18 -0.23
N ALA A 121 -3.40 -10.11 0.16
CA ALA A 121 -2.03 -10.19 0.67
C ALA A 121 -1.94 -10.90 2.04
N PHE A 122 -2.97 -10.76 2.88
CA PHE A 122 -3.01 -11.29 4.26
C PHE A 122 -4.33 -12.01 4.52
N PRO A 123 -4.60 -13.15 3.85
CA PRO A 123 -5.86 -13.89 4.01
C PRO A 123 -6.10 -14.34 5.45
N GLU A 124 -5.06 -14.52 6.24
CA GLU A 124 -5.12 -14.83 7.68
C GLU A 124 -5.77 -13.74 8.53
N LEU A 125 -5.91 -12.53 8.00
CA LEU A 125 -6.65 -11.44 8.67
C LEU A 125 -8.16 -11.51 8.43
N MET A 126 -8.59 -12.40 7.54
CA MET A 126 -10.01 -12.65 7.27
C MET A 126 -10.58 -13.63 8.30
N ALA A 127 -11.50 -13.15 9.13
CA ALA A 127 -12.15 -13.98 10.12
C ALA A 127 -13.59 -13.52 10.38
N LYS A 128 -14.40 -14.41 10.95
CA LYS A 128 -15.72 -14.04 11.47
C LYS A 128 -15.56 -13.28 12.78
N ARG A 129 -16.34 -12.22 12.95
CA ARG A 129 -16.36 -11.52 14.23
C ARG A 129 -16.95 -12.37 15.31
N THR A 130 -16.22 -12.50 16.42
CA THR A 130 -16.61 -13.24 17.63
C THR A 130 -17.03 -12.32 18.78
N LYS A 131 -16.73 -11.02 18.68
CA LYS A 131 -17.02 -10.01 19.72
C LYS A 131 -17.83 -8.84 19.17
N LYS A 132 -18.64 -8.24 20.01
CA LYS A 132 -19.30 -6.96 19.74
C LYS A 132 -18.32 -5.78 19.89
N LYS A 133 -18.78 -4.56 19.54
CA LYS A 133 -17.97 -3.35 19.63
C LYS A 133 -17.53 -3.00 21.07
N ASP A 134 -18.33 -3.38 22.06
CA ASP A 134 -18.05 -3.22 23.50
C ASP A 134 -17.13 -4.32 24.08
N GLY A 135 -16.64 -5.22 23.23
CA GLY A 135 -15.78 -6.35 23.61
C GLY A 135 -16.52 -7.58 24.12
N SER A 136 -17.85 -7.51 24.35
CA SER A 136 -18.64 -8.66 24.79
C SER A 136 -18.72 -9.74 23.69
N PRO A 137 -18.76 -11.05 24.09
CA PRO A 137 -18.83 -12.14 23.10
C PRO A 137 -20.16 -12.15 22.35
N LEU A 138 -20.11 -12.55 21.10
CA LEU A 138 -21.30 -12.89 20.32
C LEU A 138 -21.75 -14.32 20.65
N THR A 139 -23.05 -14.58 20.49
CA THR A 139 -23.58 -15.96 20.58
C THR A 139 -23.10 -16.79 19.38
N GLU A 140 -22.99 -18.10 19.56
CA GLU A 140 -22.60 -19.03 18.48
C GLU A 140 -23.46 -18.87 17.23
N ASN A 141 -24.78 -18.72 17.40
CA ASN A 141 -25.71 -18.49 16.29
C ASN A 141 -25.44 -17.16 15.55
N ALA A 142 -25.00 -16.12 16.24
CA ALA A 142 -24.62 -14.86 15.62
C ALA A 142 -23.29 -15.01 14.85
N ILE A 143 -22.30 -15.68 15.44
CA ILE A 143 -21.02 -15.96 14.80
C ILE A 143 -21.21 -16.82 13.54
N ALA A 144 -22.05 -17.86 13.60
CA ALA A 144 -22.34 -18.72 12.45
C ALA A 144 -22.89 -17.95 11.25
N LYS A 145 -23.72 -16.92 11.49
CA LYS A 145 -24.34 -16.06 10.46
C LYS A 145 -23.43 -14.94 9.94
N ASN A 146 -22.36 -14.62 10.66
CA ASN A 146 -21.43 -13.58 10.26
C ASN A 146 -20.63 -13.99 9.02
N LYS A 147 -20.42 -13.04 8.12
CA LYS A 147 -19.41 -13.16 7.06
C LYS A 147 -18.03 -12.88 7.62
N GLU A 148 -17.03 -13.47 6.99
CA GLU A 148 -15.65 -13.09 7.26
C GLU A 148 -15.38 -11.65 6.83
N VAL A 149 -14.63 -10.95 7.66
CA VAL A 149 -14.23 -9.56 7.44
C VAL A 149 -12.76 -9.39 7.81
N LEU A 150 -12.10 -8.41 7.22
CA LEU A 150 -10.74 -8.06 7.60
C LEU A 150 -10.69 -7.69 9.10
N PHE A 151 -9.71 -8.25 9.79
CA PHE A 151 -9.51 -8.09 11.24
C PHE A 151 -10.69 -8.60 12.07
N GLY A 152 -11.36 -9.67 11.61
CA GLY A 152 -12.54 -10.23 12.29
C GLY A 152 -12.26 -10.68 13.73
N ASP A 153 -11.10 -11.29 13.98
CA ASP A 153 -10.67 -11.77 15.31
C ASP A 153 -10.03 -10.70 16.18
N TYR A 154 -9.76 -9.52 15.62
CA TYR A 154 -9.12 -8.43 16.36
C TYR A 154 -10.16 -7.56 17.09
N PRO A 155 -9.77 -6.86 18.18
CA PRO A 155 -10.57 -5.81 18.78
C PRO A 155 -10.98 -4.74 17.77
N PHE A 156 -12.11 -4.06 18.02
CA PHE A 156 -12.60 -3.02 17.09
C PHE A 156 -11.70 -1.79 16.99
N ASP A 157 -10.94 -1.50 18.05
CA ASP A 157 -10.03 -0.36 18.22
C ASP A 157 -8.57 -0.69 17.84
N ILE A 158 -8.32 -1.89 17.28
CA ILE A 158 -6.98 -2.29 16.85
C ILE A 158 -6.39 -1.29 15.85
N ASP A 159 -5.12 -0.96 16.02
CA ASP A 159 -4.36 -0.23 15.01
C ASP A 159 -4.05 -1.16 13.82
N LYS A 160 -4.90 -1.06 12.81
CA LYS A 160 -4.80 -1.89 11.60
C LYS A 160 -3.49 -1.70 10.85
N LYS A 161 -2.91 -0.49 10.91
CA LYS A 161 -1.62 -0.21 10.25
C LYS A 161 -0.48 -0.92 10.97
N MET A 162 -0.52 -0.95 12.30
CA MET A 162 0.47 -1.72 13.07
C MET A 162 0.39 -3.21 12.76
N VAL A 163 -0.81 -3.80 12.71
CA VAL A 163 -0.96 -5.22 12.36
C VAL A 163 -0.40 -5.54 10.98
N ILE A 164 -0.67 -4.70 9.96
CA ILE A 164 -0.10 -4.89 8.63
C ILE A 164 1.43 -4.76 8.65
N TRP A 165 1.96 -3.75 9.36
CA TRP A 165 3.40 -3.59 9.52
C TRP A 165 4.05 -4.82 10.18
N GLU A 166 3.47 -5.36 11.25
CA GLU A 166 3.95 -6.59 11.92
C GLU A 166 3.98 -7.75 10.92
N LYS A 167 2.91 -7.96 10.15
CA LYS A 167 2.85 -9.03 9.13
C LYS A 167 3.93 -8.89 8.06
N VAL A 168 4.16 -7.68 7.57
CA VAL A 168 5.24 -7.43 6.59
C VAL A 168 6.61 -7.61 7.23
N SER A 169 6.79 -7.14 8.47
CA SER A 169 8.05 -7.29 9.20
C SER A 169 8.42 -8.76 9.44
N ASP A 170 7.43 -9.60 9.74
CA ASP A 170 7.63 -11.05 9.92
C ASP A 170 8.00 -11.75 8.60
N ARG A 171 7.39 -11.34 7.48
CA ARG A 171 7.66 -11.91 6.15
C ARG A 171 8.98 -11.45 5.54
N GLU A 172 9.39 -10.22 5.86
CA GLU A 172 10.54 -9.54 5.26
C GLU A 172 11.51 -9.05 6.35
N PRO A 173 12.15 -9.97 7.12
CA PRO A 173 12.97 -9.62 8.27
C PRO A 173 14.25 -8.84 7.90
N GLN A 174 14.61 -8.81 6.60
CA GLN A 174 15.79 -8.06 6.10
C GLN A 174 15.49 -6.55 5.94
N ILE A 175 14.23 -6.12 6.04
CA ILE A 175 13.88 -4.71 5.84
C ILE A 175 14.32 -3.86 7.04
N VAL A 176 14.99 -2.76 6.73
CA VAL A 176 15.39 -1.76 7.74
C VAL A 176 14.25 -0.75 7.90
N TRP A 177 13.56 -0.86 9.03
CA TRP A 177 12.44 0.03 9.35
C TRP A 177 12.91 1.37 9.89
N LEU A 178 12.13 2.41 9.66
CA LEU A 178 12.44 3.77 10.05
C LEU A 178 11.90 4.08 11.45
N TYR A 179 12.77 4.58 12.31
CA TYR A 179 12.41 5.03 13.66
C TYR A 179 12.71 6.51 13.85
N ASP A 180 11.97 7.17 14.70
CA ASP A 180 12.27 8.52 15.16
C ASP A 180 13.36 8.51 16.26
N LYS A 181 13.73 9.70 16.75
CA LYS A 181 14.73 9.85 17.83
C LYS A 181 14.32 9.22 19.16
N ASN A 182 13.04 8.90 19.34
CA ASN A 182 12.49 8.27 20.54
C ASN A 182 12.20 6.76 20.30
N MET A 183 12.79 6.17 19.27
CA MET A 183 12.58 4.77 18.85
C MET A 183 11.12 4.42 18.53
N LYS A 184 10.30 5.41 18.15
CA LYS A 184 8.96 5.18 17.65
C LYS A 184 8.97 4.97 16.15
N LEU A 185 8.18 4.03 15.68
CA LEU A 185 8.02 3.73 14.27
C LEU A 185 7.51 4.98 13.51
N LYS A 186 8.20 5.36 12.44
CA LYS A 186 7.78 6.49 11.60
C LYS A 186 6.61 6.10 10.72
N LYS A 187 5.77 7.10 10.37
CA LYS A 187 4.57 6.91 9.56
C LYS A 187 4.87 6.42 8.13
N GLU A 188 6.03 6.79 7.60
CA GLU A 188 6.49 6.38 6.27
C GLU A 188 6.55 4.85 6.12
N ASN A 189 6.80 4.12 7.22
CA ASN A 189 6.77 2.65 7.19
C ASN A 189 5.39 2.10 6.82
N PHE A 190 4.31 2.78 7.21
CA PHE A 190 2.96 2.34 6.87
C PHE A 190 2.65 2.52 5.39
N ASP A 191 3.13 3.62 4.79
CA ASP A 191 2.99 3.83 3.34
C ASP A 191 3.81 2.76 2.57
N MET A 192 5.00 2.38 3.10
CA MET A 192 5.81 1.28 2.57
C MET A 192 5.05 -0.05 2.63
N THR A 193 4.47 -0.40 3.80
CA THR A 193 3.73 -1.67 3.95
C THR A 193 2.43 -1.71 3.14
N ASP A 194 1.76 -0.57 2.97
CA ASP A 194 0.57 -0.47 2.12
C ASP A 194 0.98 -0.69 0.64
N SER A 195 2.11 -0.15 0.16
CA SER A 195 2.63 -0.41 -1.20
C SER A 195 2.99 -1.89 -1.42
N TYR A 196 3.55 -2.56 -0.41
CA TYR A 196 3.82 -4.01 -0.42
C TYR A 196 2.52 -4.81 -0.58
N ALA A 197 1.52 -4.50 0.25
CA ALA A 197 0.22 -5.15 0.22
C ALA A 197 -0.48 -4.97 -1.14
N VAL A 198 -0.33 -3.81 -1.78
CA VAL A 198 -0.92 -3.51 -3.09
C VAL A 198 -0.39 -4.43 -4.18
N VAL A 199 0.92 -4.74 -4.20
CA VAL A 199 1.49 -5.70 -5.19
C VAL A 199 0.99 -7.11 -4.91
N LEU A 200 1.17 -7.61 -3.69
CA LEU A 200 0.74 -8.96 -3.35
C LEU A 200 -0.77 -9.14 -3.59
N GLY A 201 -1.56 -8.21 -3.08
CA GLY A 201 -3.01 -8.26 -3.22
C GLY A 201 -3.47 -8.12 -4.67
N GLY A 202 -2.84 -7.27 -5.47
CA GLY A 202 -3.12 -7.09 -6.89
C GLY A 202 -2.82 -8.36 -7.69
N MET A 203 -1.63 -8.92 -7.52
CA MET A 203 -1.21 -10.13 -8.24
C MET A 203 -2.03 -11.36 -7.87
N GLN A 204 -2.35 -11.53 -6.59
CA GLN A 204 -3.19 -12.65 -6.12
C GLN A 204 -4.65 -12.48 -6.54
N LYS A 205 -5.20 -11.24 -6.50
CA LYS A 205 -6.55 -10.95 -6.98
C LYS A 205 -6.71 -11.30 -8.46
N LEU A 206 -5.67 -11.09 -9.27
CA LEU A 206 -5.64 -11.46 -10.68
C LEU A 206 -5.37 -12.96 -10.91
N GLY A 207 -5.10 -13.73 -9.86
CA GLY A 207 -4.74 -15.15 -9.97
C GLY A 207 -3.36 -15.41 -10.59
N LEU A 208 -2.50 -14.38 -10.63
CA LEU A 208 -1.15 -14.49 -11.20
C LEU A 208 -0.16 -15.03 -10.17
N TRP A 209 -0.31 -14.68 -8.89
CA TRP A 209 0.45 -15.28 -7.80
C TRP A 209 -0.44 -16.13 -6.90
N LYS A 210 0.14 -17.19 -6.37
CA LYS A 210 -0.50 -18.01 -5.34
C LYS A 210 -0.36 -17.34 -3.98
N THR A 211 -1.37 -17.50 -3.15
CA THR A 211 -1.26 -17.14 -1.73
C THR A 211 -0.28 -18.12 -1.08
N GLU A 212 0.84 -17.63 -0.56
CA GLU A 212 1.73 -18.48 0.22
C GLU A 212 0.98 -18.97 1.47
N PRO A 213 1.03 -20.28 1.76
CA PRO A 213 0.47 -20.77 3.01
C PRO A 213 1.25 -20.13 4.17
N VAL A 214 0.53 -19.55 5.12
CA VAL A 214 1.13 -19.05 6.36
C VAL A 214 1.78 -20.25 7.04
N THR A 215 3.09 -20.34 7.00
CA THR A 215 3.82 -21.32 7.82
C THR A 215 3.62 -20.91 9.28
N ALA A 216 2.87 -21.73 10.02
CA ALA A 216 2.59 -21.56 11.44
C ALA A 216 3.88 -21.68 12.28
#